data_a966ea90ff1aa33bfb2b5c67c8ce862a
#
_entry.id   a966ea90ff1aa33bfb2b5c67c8ce862a
#
_cell.length_a   1.000
_cell.length_b   1.000
_cell.length_c   1.000
_cell.angle_alpha   90.00
_cell.angle_beta   90.00
_cell.angle_gamma   90.00
#
_symmetry.space_group_name_H-M   'P 1'
#
loop_
_entity.id
_entity.type
_entity.pdbx_description
1 polymer ?
#
loop_
_entity_poly.entity_id
_entity_poly.type
_entity_poly.pdbx_seq_one_letter_code
_entity_poly.pdbx_strand_id
1 'polypeptide(L)'
;MKRFTTYLLVGGWALLSASCSAVRECKAPELNLPEQLVAGVTDSTTIADIGWWKFYGDAALCELIQRTLDNNKDMLAAAARVEQMRQLYRIDKASRLPDFSARVYGDRETNDYYQKSFSNDPELGAKVGVSWELDLWGNLRWAKRKGGAEYLASVEEWRAMRMTLVAEVATAYFQLMALDNELSIVKQTLETRRQDVRLAKLRFESGLTAETVYQQAKVEYASTAALIPELERKIKDDGEQHLAAGFGLSGREDPPQRPVAQHHHAGETPVGIPSVLLQRRPDVRASEQALQAALAGVGVAYADRFPRLNFTLTGGVENGVLSHIFESPFSYVLGSVTAPVFGFGRKQAKYRAALAAYDQARLKYEKKVLEVFKETDDAVVTYRNVRRSAERKESLRDAAIK
;
A
#
# COMPACT_ATOMS: atom_id res chain seq x y z
N MET A 1 15.48 -60.61 -4.12
CA MET A 1 15.55 -59.23 -4.64
C MET A 1 14.16 -58.67 -5.00
N LYS A 2 13.25 -59.35 -5.73
CA LYS A 2 11.96 -58.81 -6.14
C LYS A 2 11.01 -58.38 -4.96
N ARG A 3 11.02 -59.08 -3.83
CA ARG A 3 10.16 -58.72 -2.64
C ARG A 3 10.66 -57.49 -1.89
N PHE A 4 11.96 -57.20 -1.89
CA PHE A 4 12.52 -56.02 -1.23
C PHE A 4 12.21 -54.73 -2.01
N THR A 5 12.23 -54.79 -3.33
CA THR A 5 11.82 -53.65 -4.21
C THR A 5 10.34 -53.33 -4.09
N THR A 6 9.46 -54.37 -3.89
CA THR A 6 8.04 -54.12 -3.71
C THR A 6 7.72 -53.46 -2.37
N TYR A 7 8.40 -53.82 -1.27
CA TYR A 7 8.24 -53.15 0.03
C TYR A 7 8.76 -51.74 0.04
N LEU A 8 9.86 -51.42 -0.70
CA LEU A 8 10.36 -50.05 -0.88
C LEU A 8 9.39 -49.17 -1.70
N LEU A 9 8.74 -49.75 -2.71
CA LEU A 9 7.75 -49.03 -3.52
C LEU A 9 6.44 -48.79 -2.74
N VAL A 10 5.96 -49.75 -1.97
CA VAL A 10 4.74 -49.59 -1.14
C VAL A 10 5.00 -48.68 0.04
N GLY A 11 6.17 -48.74 0.69
CA GLY A 11 6.59 -47.79 1.72
C GLY A 11 6.74 -46.35 1.19
N GLY A 12 7.25 -46.19 0.00
CA GLY A 12 7.34 -44.89 -0.70
C GLY A 12 5.96 -44.28 -1.03
N TRP A 13 5.01 -45.12 -1.45
CA TRP A 13 3.62 -44.69 -1.69
C TRP A 13 2.86 -44.31 -0.43
N ALA A 14 3.07 -45.06 0.66
CA ALA A 14 2.47 -44.72 1.96
C ALA A 14 3.00 -43.42 2.56
N LEU A 15 4.26 -43.10 2.31
CA LEU A 15 4.85 -41.78 2.70
C LEU A 15 4.34 -40.62 1.84
N LEU A 16 4.02 -40.85 0.57
CA LEU A 16 3.47 -39.83 -0.33
C LEU A 16 2.00 -39.49 -0.02
N SER A 17 1.21 -40.44 0.52
CA SER A 17 -0.19 -40.20 0.91
C SER A 17 -0.35 -39.49 2.26
N ALA A 18 0.69 -39.44 3.10
CA ALA A 18 0.68 -38.74 4.39
C ALA A 18 0.98 -37.23 4.30
N SER A 19 1.06 -36.63 3.09
CA SER A 19 1.22 -35.19 2.86
C SER A 19 -0.09 -34.43 3.14
N CYS A 20 -0.76 -34.72 4.27
CA CYS A 20 -1.78 -33.84 4.80
C CYS A 20 -1.15 -32.57 5.28
N SER A 21 -1.63 -31.44 4.79
CA SER A 21 -1.20 -30.10 5.24
C SER A 21 -1.39 -30.01 6.76
N ALA A 22 -0.31 -30.22 7.51
CA ALA A 22 -0.33 -30.16 8.97
C ALA A 22 -0.50 -28.73 9.53
N VAL A 23 -0.59 -27.74 8.65
CA VAL A 23 -0.96 -26.37 9.01
C VAL A 23 -2.48 -26.28 8.94
N ARG A 24 -3.11 -26.14 10.10
CA ARG A 24 -4.55 -25.92 10.23
C ARG A 24 -4.94 -24.77 9.34
N GLU A 25 -5.94 -24.93 8.47
CA GLU A 25 -6.54 -23.83 7.76
C GLU A 25 -7.07 -22.83 8.80
N CYS A 26 -6.36 -21.73 9.00
CA CYS A 26 -6.87 -20.66 9.81
C CYS A 26 -7.98 -19.98 9.01
N LYS A 27 -9.21 -20.10 9.50
CA LYS A 27 -10.35 -19.35 8.97
C LYS A 27 -10.09 -17.86 9.19
N ALA A 28 -10.56 -17.03 8.26
CA ALA A 28 -10.62 -15.59 8.48
C ALA A 28 -11.36 -15.33 9.81
N PRO A 29 -10.91 -14.39 10.63
CA PRO A 29 -11.58 -14.08 11.89
C PRO A 29 -13.03 -13.66 11.62
N GLU A 30 -13.97 -14.27 12.34
CA GLU A 30 -15.38 -13.87 12.33
C GLU A 30 -15.47 -12.54 13.09
N LEU A 31 -15.72 -11.46 12.37
CA LEU A 31 -15.89 -10.13 12.94
C LEU A 31 -17.38 -9.91 13.19
N ASN A 32 -17.77 -9.73 14.46
CA ASN A 32 -19.11 -9.29 14.83
C ASN A 32 -19.28 -7.80 14.51
N LEU A 33 -19.48 -7.48 13.24
CA LEU A 33 -19.75 -6.13 12.80
C LEU A 33 -21.25 -5.84 12.87
N PRO A 34 -21.66 -4.60 13.21
CA PRO A 34 -23.03 -4.19 13.08
C PRO A 34 -23.53 -4.38 11.64
N GLU A 35 -24.73 -4.92 11.49
CA GLU A 35 -25.33 -5.14 10.16
C GLU A 35 -25.66 -3.84 9.42
N GLN A 36 -25.81 -2.73 10.17
CA GLN A 36 -26.17 -1.41 9.63
C GLN A 36 -25.25 -0.33 10.20
N LEU A 37 -24.96 0.67 9.37
CA LEU A 37 -24.40 1.95 9.86
C LEU A 37 -25.46 2.67 10.71
N VAL A 38 -25.01 3.47 11.70
CA VAL A 38 -25.89 4.32 12.53
C VAL A 38 -26.79 5.21 11.65
N ALA A 39 -26.33 5.54 10.46
CA ALA A 39 -27.04 6.33 9.47
C ALA A 39 -28.23 5.63 8.78
N GLY A 40 -28.52 4.34 9.06
CA GLY A 40 -29.71 3.65 8.55
C GLY A 40 -29.73 3.46 7.02
N VAL A 41 -28.58 3.23 6.40
CA VAL A 41 -28.46 3.07 4.94
C VAL A 41 -28.75 1.62 4.54
N THR A 42 -29.76 1.43 3.67
CA THR A 42 -30.21 0.12 3.19
C THR A 42 -30.03 -0.09 1.68
N ASP A 43 -29.52 0.91 0.95
CA ASP A 43 -29.38 0.84 -0.50
C ASP A 43 -28.15 0.04 -0.92
N SER A 44 -28.30 -0.82 -1.91
CA SER A 44 -27.21 -1.61 -2.51
C SER A 44 -26.34 -0.79 -3.47
N THR A 45 -26.80 0.37 -3.91
CA THR A 45 -26.02 1.28 -4.75
C THR A 45 -24.98 2.02 -3.93
N THR A 46 -23.77 2.17 -4.48
CA THR A 46 -22.66 2.83 -3.78
C THR A 46 -21.92 3.78 -4.69
N ILE A 47 -21.49 4.90 -4.14
CA ILE A 47 -20.58 5.85 -4.78
C ILE A 47 -19.25 5.19 -5.25
N ALA A 48 -18.86 4.08 -4.64
CA ALA A 48 -17.66 3.34 -5.01
C ALA A 48 -17.68 2.78 -6.45
N ASP A 49 -18.86 2.74 -7.10
CA ASP A 49 -19.01 2.33 -8.50
C ASP A 49 -18.79 3.49 -9.49
N ILE A 50 -18.71 4.73 -8.99
CA ILE A 50 -18.54 5.93 -9.78
C ILE A 50 -17.06 6.27 -9.87
N GLY A 51 -16.51 6.35 -11.08
CA GLY A 51 -15.14 6.83 -11.26
C GLY A 51 -15.00 8.28 -10.80
N TRP A 52 -13.90 8.61 -10.11
CA TRP A 52 -13.67 9.94 -9.56
C TRP A 52 -13.81 11.08 -10.59
N TRP A 53 -13.45 10.85 -11.85
CA TRP A 53 -13.63 11.82 -12.96
C TRP A 53 -15.08 12.13 -13.27
N LYS A 54 -16.00 11.17 -13.08
CA LYS A 54 -17.45 11.39 -13.21
C LYS A 54 -18.02 12.02 -11.93
N PHE A 55 -17.46 11.65 -10.78
CA PHE A 55 -17.91 12.14 -9.48
C PHE A 55 -17.67 13.63 -9.33
N TYR A 56 -16.46 14.11 -9.63
CA TYR A 56 -16.14 15.54 -9.51
C TYR A 56 -16.71 16.37 -10.65
N GLY A 57 -16.77 15.85 -11.89
CA GLY A 57 -17.34 16.53 -13.05
C GLY A 57 -16.64 17.84 -13.49
N ASP A 58 -15.50 18.18 -12.87
CA ASP A 58 -14.68 19.35 -13.16
C ASP A 58 -13.45 18.95 -13.97
N ALA A 59 -13.34 19.47 -15.19
CA ALA A 59 -12.26 19.11 -16.11
C ALA A 59 -10.89 19.56 -15.60
N ALA A 60 -10.80 20.76 -14.96
CA ALA A 60 -9.56 21.29 -14.45
C ALA A 60 -9.06 20.48 -13.23
N LEU A 61 -9.97 20.13 -12.32
CA LEU A 61 -9.66 19.24 -11.20
C LEU A 61 -9.23 17.86 -11.70
N CYS A 62 -9.93 17.30 -12.69
CA CYS A 62 -9.56 16.01 -13.26
C CYS A 62 -8.18 16.02 -13.90
N GLU A 63 -7.82 17.07 -14.62
CA GLU A 63 -6.46 17.23 -15.18
C GLU A 63 -5.41 17.34 -14.08
N LEU A 64 -5.66 18.14 -13.04
CA LEU A 64 -4.76 18.30 -11.90
C LEU A 64 -4.52 16.96 -11.18
N ILE A 65 -5.60 16.21 -10.92
CA ILE A 65 -5.49 14.86 -10.32
C ILE A 65 -4.65 13.94 -11.22
N GLN A 66 -4.90 13.91 -12.53
CA GLN A 66 -4.13 13.05 -13.44
C GLN A 66 -2.66 13.41 -13.46
N ARG A 67 -2.32 14.71 -13.59
CA ARG A 67 -0.94 15.20 -13.54
C ARG A 67 -0.24 14.82 -12.22
N THR A 68 -0.98 14.90 -11.10
CA THR A 68 -0.47 14.49 -9.80
C THR A 68 -0.19 12.99 -9.75
N LEU A 69 -1.11 12.15 -10.19
CA LEU A 69 -0.95 10.70 -10.22
C LEU A 69 0.26 10.26 -11.06
N ASP A 70 0.57 10.99 -12.13
CA ASP A 70 1.66 10.69 -13.05
C ASP A 70 3.03 11.17 -12.53
N ASN A 71 3.07 12.22 -11.71
CA ASN A 71 4.32 12.88 -11.32
C ASN A 71 4.66 12.77 -9.83
N ASN A 72 3.70 12.43 -8.96
CA ASN A 72 3.92 12.32 -7.53
C ASN A 72 4.96 11.23 -7.21
N LYS A 73 6.00 11.62 -6.45
CA LYS A 73 7.15 10.75 -6.16
C LYS A 73 6.77 9.55 -5.27
N ASP A 74 5.80 9.71 -4.38
CA ASP A 74 5.35 8.62 -3.52
C ASP A 74 4.56 7.59 -4.33
N MET A 75 3.74 8.03 -5.31
CA MET A 75 3.06 7.14 -6.25
C MET A 75 4.05 6.35 -7.11
N LEU A 76 5.10 7.01 -7.62
CA LEU A 76 6.15 6.35 -8.40
C LEU A 76 6.95 5.37 -7.54
N ALA A 77 7.27 5.73 -6.30
CA ALA A 77 7.94 4.85 -5.35
C ALA A 77 7.07 3.63 -4.99
N ALA A 78 5.77 3.83 -4.77
CA ALA A 78 4.83 2.74 -4.52
C ALA A 78 4.71 1.79 -5.73
N ALA A 79 4.68 2.32 -6.97
CA ALA A 79 4.69 1.52 -8.19
C ALA A 79 6.00 0.69 -8.32
N ALA A 80 7.15 1.29 -8.01
CA ALA A 80 8.43 0.59 -7.97
C ALA A 80 8.44 -0.52 -6.89
N ARG A 81 7.83 -0.29 -5.74
CA ARG A 81 7.65 -1.30 -4.69
C ARG A 81 6.80 -2.48 -5.16
N VAL A 82 5.71 -2.22 -5.88
CA VAL A 82 4.89 -3.30 -6.48
C VAL A 82 5.73 -4.16 -7.42
N GLU A 83 6.57 -3.53 -8.27
CA GLU A 83 7.46 -4.28 -9.16
C GLU A 83 8.54 -5.05 -8.39
N GLN A 84 9.12 -4.48 -7.35
CA GLN A 84 10.05 -5.18 -6.45
C GLN A 84 9.40 -6.43 -5.84
N MET A 85 8.19 -6.31 -5.28
CA MET A 85 7.46 -7.45 -4.69
C MET A 85 7.09 -8.50 -5.74
N ARG A 86 6.77 -8.07 -6.97
CA ARG A 86 6.55 -8.99 -8.11
C ARG A 86 7.79 -9.81 -8.41
N GLN A 87 8.98 -9.20 -8.43
CA GLN A 87 10.22 -9.91 -8.71
C GLN A 87 10.59 -10.87 -7.55
N LEU A 88 10.40 -10.48 -6.29
CA LEU A 88 10.57 -11.36 -5.13
C LEU A 88 9.63 -12.57 -5.20
N TYR A 89 8.37 -12.37 -5.54
CA TYR A 89 7.43 -13.47 -5.77
C TYR A 89 7.90 -14.40 -6.91
N ARG A 90 8.49 -13.85 -7.98
CA ARG A 90 9.07 -14.66 -9.07
C ARG A 90 10.24 -15.50 -8.59
N ILE A 91 11.10 -14.98 -7.69
CA ILE A 91 12.19 -15.73 -7.06
C ILE A 91 11.61 -16.90 -6.26
N ASP A 92 10.62 -16.67 -5.40
CA ASP A 92 9.95 -17.72 -4.62
C ASP A 92 9.30 -18.79 -5.51
N LYS A 93 8.77 -18.37 -6.66
CA LYS A 93 8.20 -19.29 -7.66
C LYS A 93 9.30 -20.12 -8.34
N ALA A 94 10.41 -19.50 -8.72
CA ALA A 94 11.54 -20.14 -9.37
C ALA A 94 12.26 -21.13 -8.45
N SER A 95 12.36 -20.84 -7.15
CA SER A 95 12.99 -21.70 -6.15
C SER A 95 12.35 -23.09 -6.03
N ARG A 96 11.18 -23.33 -6.63
CA ARG A 96 10.51 -24.63 -6.69
C ARG A 96 10.93 -25.46 -7.91
N LEU A 97 11.61 -24.85 -8.85
CA LEU A 97 12.07 -25.48 -10.09
C LEU A 97 13.52 -25.94 -9.92
N PRO A 98 13.98 -26.90 -10.74
CA PRO A 98 15.38 -27.24 -10.77
C PRO A 98 16.25 -26.04 -11.16
N ASP A 99 17.38 -25.89 -10.47
CA ASP A 99 18.41 -24.90 -10.77
C ASP A 99 19.49 -25.49 -11.65
N PHE A 100 19.87 -24.79 -12.70
CA PHE A 100 20.89 -25.21 -13.66
C PHE A 100 22.12 -24.33 -13.47
N SER A 101 23.24 -24.96 -13.24
CA SER A 101 24.53 -24.30 -13.05
C SER A 101 25.62 -24.84 -13.98
N ALA A 102 26.50 -23.95 -14.36
CA ALA A 102 27.73 -24.32 -15.04
C ALA A 102 28.91 -23.74 -14.26
N ARG A 103 29.93 -24.53 -14.08
CA ARG A 103 31.16 -24.12 -13.37
C ARG A 103 32.39 -24.57 -14.13
N VAL A 104 33.31 -23.66 -14.33
CA VAL A 104 34.69 -23.95 -14.72
C VAL A 104 35.56 -23.65 -13.51
N TYR A 105 36.45 -24.55 -13.18
CA TYR A 105 37.29 -24.42 -12.00
C TYR A 105 38.70 -24.93 -12.29
N GLY A 106 39.64 -24.42 -11.52
CA GLY A 106 40.98 -24.93 -11.43
C GLY A 106 41.42 -24.80 -9.99
N ASP A 107 41.84 -25.86 -9.41
CA ASP A 107 42.44 -25.91 -8.11
C ASP A 107 43.76 -26.62 -8.09
N ARG A 108 44.45 -26.48 -7.02
CA ARG A 108 45.75 -27.14 -6.79
C ARG A 108 45.79 -27.54 -5.35
N GLU A 109 45.66 -28.85 -5.12
CA GLU A 109 45.76 -29.42 -3.80
C GLU A 109 47.18 -29.86 -3.49
N THR A 110 47.71 -29.41 -2.37
CA THR A 110 49.02 -29.85 -1.84
C THR A 110 48.79 -30.53 -0.51
N ASN A 111 48.99 -31.84 -0.47
CA ASN A 111 48.78 -32.66 0.71
C ASN A 111 50.08 -33.32 1.16
N ASP A 112 50.41 -33.19 2.45
CA ASP A 112 51.45 -33.94 3.12
C ASP A 112 50.79 -34.86 4.16
N TYR A 113 50.44 -36.06 3.69
CA TYR A 113 49.84 -37.07 4.57
C TYR A 113 50.96 -37.86 5.30
N TYR A 114 50.78 -38.08 6.60
CA TYR A 114 51.64 -38.92 7.41
C TYR A 114 51.92 -40.25 6.68
N GLN A 115 53.19 -40.55 6.44
CA GLN A 115 53.69 -41.71 5.70
C GLN A 115 53.36 -41.80 4.21
N LYS A 116 52.93 -40.72 3.54
CA LYS A 116 52.79 -40.66 2.08
C LYS A 116 53.64 -39.54 1.51
N SER A 117 54.09 -39.73 0.25
CA SER A 117 54.83 -38.70 -0.48
C SER A 117 53.96 -37.45 -0.62
N PHE A 118 54.59 -36.29 -0.56
CA PHE A 118 54.00 -35.00 -0.92
C PHE A 118 53.30 -35.10 -2.28
N SER A 119 52.01 -34.88 -2.32
CA SER A 119 51.21 -34.89 -3.54
C SER A 119 50.85 -33.46 -3.91
N ASN A 120 51.02 -33.14 -5.17
CA ASN A 120 50.68 -31.85 -5.78
C ASN A 120 49.79 -32.15 -7.00
N ASP A 121 48.49 -32.22 -6.77
CA ASP A 121 47.52 -32.61 -7.75
C ASP A 121 46.76 -31.38 -8.27
N PRO A 122 47.16 -30.82 -9.42
CA PRO A 122 46.38 -29.82 -10.11
C PRO A 122 45.11 -30.46 -10.71
N GLU A 123 43.96 -29.82 -10.50
CA GLU A 123 42.70 -30.23 -11.08
C GLU A 123 42.09 -29.07 -11.87
N LEU A 124 41.84 -29.30 -13.15
CA LEU A 124 41.12 -28.40 -14.03
C LEU A 124 39.85 -29.08 -14.49
N GLY A 125 38.72 -28.37 -14.39
CA GLY A 125 37.46 -29.00 -14.79
C GLY A 125 36.40 -28.01 -15.26
N ALA A 126 35.46 -28.56 -16.01
CA ALA A 126 34.25 -27.91 -16.40
C ALA A 126 33.08 -28.85 -16.13
N LYS A 127 32.09 -28.37 -15.39
CA LYS A 127 30.90 -29.17 -15.06
C LYS A 127 29.62 -28.40 -15.22
N VAL A 128 28.58 -29.09 -15.61
CA VAL A 128 27.18 -28.64 -15.59
C VAL A 128 26.44 -29.44 -14.55
N GLY A 129 25.54 -28.77 -13.81
CA GLY A 129 24.79 -29.40 -12.77
C GLY A 129 23.32 -28.98 -12.79
N VAL A 130 22.48 -29.87 -12.35
CA VAL A 130 21.07 -29.62 -12.08
C VAL A 130 20.86 -29.93 -10.60
N SER A 131 20.35 -28.99 -9.85
CA SER A 131 20.01 -29.15 -8.43
C SER A 131 18.54 -28.89 -8.21
N TRP A 132 17.87 -29.75 -7.45
CA TRP A 132 16.45 -29.62 -7.16
C TRP A 132 16.12 -30.05 -5.74
N GLU A 133 15.48 -29.11 -4.98
CA GLU A 133 14.91 -29.42 -3.65
C GLU A 133 13.50 -29.99 -3.82
N LEU A 134 13.28 -31.21 -3.37
CA LEU A 134 11.94 -31.82 -3.33
C LEU A 134 11.14 -31.27 -2.14
N ASP A 135 10.11 -30.51 -2.44
CA ASP A 135 9.26 -29.84 -1.46
C ASP A 135 8.24 -30.79 -0.79
N LEU A 136 8.72 -31.81 -0.07
CA LEU A 136 7.85 -32.81 0.57
C LEU A 136 6.95 -32.19 1.64
N TRP A 137 7.52 -31.31 2.45
CA TRP A 137 6.84 -30.71 3.61
C TRP A 137 6.17 -29.38 3.27
N GLY A 138 6.28 -28.90 2.04
CA GLY A 138 5.66 -27.70 1.56
C GLY A 138 6.36 -26.40 1.95
N ASN A 139 7.65 -26.43 2.33
CA ASN A 139 8.41 -25.23 2.66
C ASN A 139 8.42 -24.21 1.50
N LEU A 140 8.78 -24.67 0.31
CA LEU A 140 8.80 -23.82 -0.91
C LEU A 140 7.40 -23.43 -1.37
N ARG A 141 6.40 -24.30 -1.18
CA ARG A 141 4.99 -23.97 -1.46
C ARG A 141 4.49 -22.86 -0.54
N TRP A 142 4.81 -22.93 0.75
CA TRP A 142 4.45 -21.89 1.70
C TRP A 142 5.22 -20.59 1.46
N ALA A 143 6.52 -20.66 1.13
CA ALA A 143 7.30 -19.47 0.74
C ALA A 143 6.68 -18.76 -0.47
N LYS A 144 6.32 -19.51 -1.52
CA LYS A 144 5.62 -18.95 -2.68
C LYS A 144 4.27 -18.31 -2.30
N ARG A 145 3.47 -18.95 -1.41
CA ARG A 145 2.20 -18.37 -0.94
C ARG A 145 2.44 -17.07 -0.19
N LYS A 146 3.47 -17.03 0.68
CA LYS A 146 3.87 -15.84 1.42
C LYS A 146 4.23 -14.70 0.46
N GLY A 147 5.19 -14.91 -0.45
CA GLY A 147 5.60 -13.90 -1.42
C GLY A 147 4.47 -13.45 -2.35
N GLY A 148 3.54 -14.38 -2.70
CA GLY A 148 2.35 -14.05 -3.47
C GLY A 148 1.38 -13.12 -2.72
N ALA A 149 1.15 -13.37 -1.43
CA ALA A 149 0.32 -12.53 -0.59
C ALA A 149 0.99 -11.15 -0.32
N GLU A 150 2.29 -11.11 -0.09
CA GLU A 150 3.05 -9.86 0.05
C GLU A 150 3.00 -9.02 -1.24
N TYR A 151 3.10 -9.64 -2.41
CA TYR A 151 2.91 -8.96 -3.69
C TYR A 151 1.50 -8.38 -3.83
N LEU A 152 0.46 -9.16 -3.53
CA LEU A 152 -0.92 -8.68 -3.59
C LEU A 152 -1.18 -7.56 -2.57
N ALA A 153 -0.62 -7.65 -1.36
CA ALA A 153 -0.69 -6.58 -0.38
C ALA A 153 -0.12 -5.27 -0.93
N SER A 154 1.05 -5.32 -1.58
CA SER A 154 1.67 -4.13 -2.18
C SER A 154 0.83 -3.52 -3.32
N VAL A 155 0.13 -4.34 -4.10
CA VAL A 155 -0.80 -3.86 -5.13
C VAL A 155 -1.98 -3.11 -4.52
N GLU A 156 -2.56 -3.64 -3.43
CA GLU A 156 -3.67 -2.99 -2.75
C GLU A 156 -3.22 -1.73 -1.98
N GLU A 157 -2.01 -1.72 -1.40
CA GLU A 157 -1.39 -0.51 -0.81
C GLU A 157 -1.23 0.60 -1.85
N TRP A 158 -0.76 0.26 -3.05
CA TRP A 158 -0.65 1.21 -4.16
C TRP A 158 -2.03 1.77 -4.56
N ARG A 159 -3.06 0.92 -4.60
CA ARG A 159 -4.44 1.36 -4.87
C ARG A 159 -4.98 2.29 -3.78
N ALA A 160 -4.72 1.96 -2.52
CA ALA A 160 -5.11 2.80 -1.38
C ALA A 160 -4.45 4.18 -1.47
N MET A 161 -3.13 4.22 -1.72
CA MET A 161 -2.38 5.48 -1.90
C MET A 161 -2.96 6.32 -3.04
N ARG A 162 -3.30 5.69 -4.18
CA ARG A 162 -3.95 6.38 -5.30
C ARG A 162 -5.27 7.04 -4.89
N MET A 163 -6.11 6.34 -4.12
CA MET A 163 -7.38 6.88 -3.63
C MET A 163 -7.16 8.06 -2.68
N THR A 164 -6.22 7.93 -1.74
CA THR A 164 -5.87 8.99 -0.80
C THR A 164 -5.39 10.23 -1.54
N LEU A 165 -4.48 10.07 -2.50
CA LEU A 165 -3.94 11.19 -3.27
C LEU A 165 -5.00 11.90 -4.10
N VAL A 166 -5.94 11.17 -4.71
CA VAL A 166 -7.09 11.76 -5.41
C VAL A 166 -7.95 12.61 -4.46
N ALA A 167 -8.21 12.11 -3.25
CA ALA A 167 -9.00 12.83 -2.25
C ALA A 167 -8.26 14.06 -1.70
N GLU A 168 -6.96 13.97 -1.46
CA GLU A 168 -6.12 15.09 -1.01
C GLU A 168 -6.09 16.21 -2.05
N VAL A 169 -5.84 15.90 -3.33
CA VAL A 169 -5.87 16.88 -4.42
C VAL A 169 -7.22 17.58 -4.52
N ALA A 170 -8.31 16.81 -4.48
CA ALA A 170 -9.65 17.39 -4.55
C ALA A 170 -9.95 18.27 -3.34
N THR A 171 -9.56 17.87 -2.14
CA THR A 171 -9.73 18.65 -0.90
C THR A 171 -8.98 19.96 -1.00
N ALA A 172 -7.71 19.92 -1.39
CA ALA A 172 -6.87 21.11 -1.57
C ALA A 172 -7.44 22.09 -2.61
N TYR A 173 -7.91 21.55 -3.74
CA TYR A 173 -8.52 22.34 -4.80
C TYR A 173 -9.75 23.10 -4.30
N PHE A 174 -10.68 22.42 -3.62
CA PHE A 174 -11.87 23.08 -3.08
C PHE A 174 -11.56 24.03 -1.93
N GLN A 175 -10.54 23.76 -1.10
CA GLN A 175 -10.09 24.69 -0.07
C GLN A 175 -9.53 25.97 -0.67
N LEU A 176 -8.68 25.90 -1.69
CA LEU A 176 -8.17 27.06 -2.39
C LEU A 176 -9.28 27.90 -3.03
N MET A 177 -10.24 27.22 -3.69
CA MET A 177 -11.42 27.91 -4.24
C MET A 177 -12.25 28.63 -3.16
N ALA A 178 -12.41 28.02 -1.99
CA ALA A 178 -13.12 28.64 -0.88
C ALA A 178 -12.38 29.90 -0.37
N LEU A 179 -11.06 29.82 -0.21
CA LEU A 179 -10.21 30.95 0.22
C LEU A 179 -10.20 32.10 -0.80
N ASP A 180 -10.10 31.79 -2.10
CA ASP A 180 -10.18 32.80 -3.16
C ASP A 180 -11.53 33.52 -3.16
N ASN A 181 -12.61 32.77 -2.98
CA ASN A 181 -13.95 33.34 -2.88
C ASN A 181 -14.11 34.22 -1.62
N GLU A 182 -13.60 33.77 -0.47
CA GLU A 182 -13.56 34.54 0.76
C GLU A 182 -12.77 35.85 0.58
N LEU A 183 -11.60 35.80 -0.02
CA LEU A 183 -10.77 36.98 -0.33
C LEU A 183 -11.52 37.96 -1.24
N SER A 184 -12.24 37.45 -2.24
CA SER A 184 -13.07 38.29 -3.12
C SER A 184 -14.17 39.01 -2.36
N ILE A 185 -14.88 38.30 -1.48
CA ILE A 185 -15.94 38.88 -0.63
C ILE A 185 -15.36 39.93 0.32
N VAL A 186 -14.21 39.65 0.96
CA VAL A 186 -13.56 40.61 1.88
C VAL A 186 -13.12 41.87 1.12
N LYS A 187 -12.57 41.76 -0.10
CA LYS A 187 -12.20 42.90 -0.94
C LYS A 187 -13.43 43.75 -1.32
N GLN A 188 -14.55 43.12 -1.67
CA GLN A 188 -15.80 43.83 -1.93
C GLN A 188 -16.36 44.52 -0.66
N THR A 189 -16.32 43.84 0.47
CA THR A 189 -16.75 44.40 1.77
C THR A 189 -15.88 45.58 2.15
N LEU A 190 -14.56 45.51 1.95
CA LEU A 190 -13.64 46.61 2.24
C LEU A 190 -13.98 47.89 1.45
N GLU A 191 -14.35 47.75 0.17
CA GLU A 191 -14.76 48.89 -0.64
C GLU A 191 -16.08 49.53 -0.11
N THR A 192 -17.04 48.71 0.32
CA THR A 192 -18.25 49.21 0.98
C THR A 192 -17.92 49.94 2.28
N ARG A 193 -17.06 49.36 3.14
CA ARG A 193 -16.62 50.00 4.41
C ARG A 193 -15.87 51.31 4.15
N ARG A 194 -15.11 51.39 3.07
CA ARG A 194 -14.43 52.63 2.64
C ARG A 194 -15.45 53.75 2.36
N GLN A 195 -16.54 53.43 1.67
CA GLN A 195 -17.64 54.35 1.42
C GLN A 195 -18.35 54.76 2.71
N ASP A 196 -18.59 53.84 3.65
CA ASP A 196 -19.15 54.10 4.96
C ASP A 196 -18.31 55.09 5.79
N VAL A 197 -16.98 54.88 5.81
CA VAL A 197 -16.04 55.81 6.46
C VAL A 197 -16.15 57.22 5.84
N ARG A 198 -16.21 57.34 4.52
CA ARG A 198 -16.34 58.60 3.80
C ARG A 198 -17.66 59.33 4.17
N LEU A 199 -18.76 58.57 4.21
CA LEU A 199 -20.10 59.07 4.55
C LEU A 199 -20.14 59.52 6.04
N ALA A 200 -19.63 58.67 6.96
CA ALA A 200 -19.57 58.98 8.40
C ALA A 200 -18.72 60.22 8.66
N LYS A 201 -17.59 60.40 7.96
CA LYS A 201 -16.75 61.60 8.03
C LYS A 201 -17.52 62.86 7.62
N LEU A 202 -18.19 62.80 6.46
CA LEU A 202 -18.99 63.96 5.98
C LEU A 202 -20.08 64.35 6.94
N ARG A 203 -20.82 63.42 7.52
CA ARG A 203 -21.88 63.64 8.53
C ARG A 203 -21.32 64.25 9.82
N PHE A 204 -20.16 63.76 10.28
CA PHE A 204 -19.49 64.31 11.44
C PHE A 204 -19.03 65.77 11.19
N GLU A 205 -18.34 66.04 10.10
CA GLU A 205 -17.88 67.38 9.73
C GLU A 205 -19.04 68.39 9.54
N SER A 206 -20.23 67.89 9.15
CA SER A 206 -21.45 68.66 9.03
C SER A 206 -22.22 68.82 10.36
N GLY A 207 -21.72 68.29 11.49
CA GLY A 207 -22.36 68.35 12.78
C GLY A 207 -23.60 67.44 12.95
N LEU A 208 -23.82 66.53 12.01
CA LEU A 208 -25.00 65.65 11.97
C LEU A 208 -24.88 64.40 12.84
N THR A 209 -23.65 63.98 13.17
CA THR A 209 -23.39 62.76 13.99
C THR A 209 -22.23 62.98 14.95
N ALA A 210 -22.19 62.19 16.03
CA ALA A 210 -21.05 62.20 16.95
C ALA A 210 -19.81 61.63 16.36
N GLU A 211 -18.63 62.06 16.83
CA GLU A 211 -17.31 61.55 16.39
C GLU A 211 -17.17 60.05 16.56
N THR A 212 -17.80 59.49 17.60
CA THR A 212 -17.78 58.03 17.86
C THR A 212 -18.26 57.19 16.68
N VAL A 213 -19.26 57.65 15.93
CA VAL A 213 -19.76 56.96 14.72
C VAL A 213 -18.68 56.93 13.61
N TYR A 214 -17.99 58.06 13.47
CA TYR A 214 -16.88 58.14 12.46
C TYR A 214 -15.70 57.25 12.89
N GLN A 215 -15.30 57.27 14.17
CA GLN A 215 -14.23 56.41 14.67
C GLN A 215 -14.60 54.90 14.59
N GLN A 216 -15.85 54.55 14.85
CA GLN A 216 -16.33 53.20 14.68
C GLN A 216 -16.28 52.70 13.23
N ALA A 217 -16.69 53.54 12.29
CA ALA A 217 -16.57 53.20 10.86
C ALA A 217 -15.11 52.97 10.46
N LYS A 218 -14.15 53.74 10.99
CA LYS A 218 -12.70 53.52 10.77
C LYS A 218 -12.20 52.19 11.33
N VAL A 219 -12.68 51.81 12.55
CA VAL A 219 -12.30 50.52 13.15
C VAL A 219 -12.82 49.35 12.29
N GLU A 220 -14.07 49.41 11.83
CA GLU A 220 -14.63 48.43 10.93
C GLU A 220 -13.89 48.31 9.60
N TYR A 221 -13.48 49.42 9.00
CA TYR A 221 -12.65 49.43 7.82
C TYR A 221 -11.28 48.80 8.09
N ALA A 222 -10.60 49.18 9.17
CA ALA A 222 -9.27 48.69 9.49
C ALA A 222 -9.29 47.17 9.85
N SER A 223 -10.32 46.72 10.58
CA SER A 223 -10.46 45.28 10.88
C SER A 223 -10.73 44.46 9.66
N THR A 224 -11.55 44.96 8.70
CA THR A 224 -11.77 44.27 7.41
C THR A 224 -10.49 44.25 6.57
N ALA A 225 -9.73 45.35 6.52
CA ALA A 225 -8.48 45.43 5.79
C ALA A 225 -7.42 44.45 6.34
N ALA A 226 -7.40 44.21 7.64
CA ALA A 226 -6.47 43.27 8.28
C ALA A 226 -6.68 41.80 7.87
N LEU A 227 -7.87 41.42 7.38
CA LEU A 227 -8.16 40.06 6.93
C LEU A 227 -7.48 39.73 5.59
N ILE A 228 -7.23 40.74 4.73
CA ILE A 228 -6.68 40.53 3.38
C ILE A 228 -5.29 39.87 3.42
N PRO A 229 -4.27 40.42 4.11
CA PRO A 229 -2.95 39.80 4.13
C PRO A 229 -2.95 38.42 4.80
N GLU A 230 -3.86 38.16 5.74
CA GLU A 230 -4.01 36.84 6.35
C GLU A 230 -4.55 35.83 5.34
N LEU A 231 -5.56 36.17 4.56
CA LEU A 231 -6.12 35.31 3.52
C LEU A 231 -5.12 35.07 2.38
N GLU A 232 -4.42 36.13 1.92
CA GLU A 232 -3.37 36.01 0.90
C GLU A 232 -2.24 35.10 1.35
N ARG A 233 -1.85 35.15 2.64
CA ARG A 233 -0.89 34.21 3.21
C ARG A 233 -1.41 32.77 3.21
N LYS A 234 -2.66 32.54 3.67
CA LYS A 234 -3.28 31.21 3.66
C LYS A 234 -3.34 30.62 2.24
N ILE A 235 -3.78 31.40 1.26
CA ILE A 235 -3.84 30.98 -0.14
C ILE A 235 -2.45 30.59 -0.65
N LYS A 236 -1.43 31.35 -0.28
CA LYS A 236 -0.06 31.01 -0.66
C LYS A 236 0.45 29.75 0.03
N ASP A 237 0.28 29.65 1.35
CA ASP A 237 0.74 28.51 2.15
C ASP A 237 0.05 27.22 1.68
N ASP A 238 -1.28 27.22 1.51
CA ASP A 238 -2.03 26.06 1.04
C ASP A 238 -1.66 25.73 -0.42
N GLY A 239 -1.53 26.75 -1.29
CA GLY A 239 -1.11 26.56 -2.67
C GLY A 239 0.29 25.97 -2.80
N GLU A 240 1.28 26.48 -2.06
CA GLU A 240 2.67 26.00 -2.10
C GLU A 240 2.79 24.58 -1.49
N GLN A 241 2.14 24.29 -0.36
CA GLN A 241 2.18 22.97 0.27
C GLN A 241 1.60 21.88 -0.65
N HIS A 242 0.48 22.17 -1.29
CA HIS A 242 -0.17 21.20 -2.16
C HIS A 242 0.51 21.07 -3.53
N LEU A 243 1.07 22.16 -4.08
CA LEU A 243 1.80 22.15 -5.35
C LEU A 243 3.19 21.52 -5.22
N ALA A 244 3.93 21.82 -4.16
CA ALA A 244 5.29 21.32 -3.99
C ALA A 244 5.37 19.90 -3.46
N ALA A 245 4.54 19.56 -2.46
CA ALA A 245 4.59 18.24 -1.80
C ALA A 245 3.77 17.18 -2.53
N GLY A 246 2.64 17.56 -3.14
CA GLY A 246 1.70 16.61 -3.75
C GLY A 246 1.85 16.43 -5.24
N PHE A 247 2.09 17.51 -5.98
CA PHE A 247 1.92 17.48 -7.44
C PHE A 247 3.21 17.35 -8.24
N GLY A 248 4.38 17.51 -7.62
CA GLY A 248 5.65 17.52 -8.35
C GLY A 248 5.73 18.65 -9.41
N LEU A 249 4.87 19.66 -9.28
CA LEU A 249 4.79 20.76 -10.21
C LEU A 249 5.63 21.94 -9.68
N SER A 250 6.73 22.21 -10.34
CA SER A 250 7.48 23.45 -10.17
C SER A 250 6.87 24.50 -11.11
N GLY A 251 5.93 25.28 -10.62
CA GLY A 251 5.36 26.37 -11.41
C GLY A 251 3.91 26.68 -11.02
N ARG A 252 3.68 27.94 -10.75
CA ARG A 252 2.41 28.52 -10.39
C ARG A 252 1.50 28.57 -11.63
N GLU A 253 0.70 27.54 -11.86
CA GLU A 253 -0.51 27.70 -12.65
C GLU A 253 -1.64 27.96 -11.64
N ASP A 254 -2.17 29.19 -11.66
CA ASP A 254 -3.29 29.57 -10.80
C ASP A 254 -4.48 28.61 -11.07
N PRO A 255 -5.10 28.06 -10.02
CA PRO A 255 -6.30 27.24 -10.22
C PRO A 255 -7.37 28.09 -10.93
N PRO A 256 -8.14 27.49 -11.84
CA PRO A 256 -9.15 28.23 -12.59
C PRO A 256 -10.16 28.86 -11.62
N GLN A 257 -10.30 30.19 -11.70
CA GLN A 257 -11.25 30.96 -10.90
C GLN A 257 -12.69 30.60 -11.31
N ARG A 258 -13.26 29.58 -10.68
CA ARG A 258 -14.69 29.26 -10.81
C ARG A 258 -15.38 29.50 -9.47
N PRO A 259 -16.48 30.26 -9.43
CA PRO A 259 -17.24 30.45 -8.20
C PRO A 259 -17.75 29.10 -7.68
N VAL A 260 -17.57 28.82 -6.39
CA VAL A 260 -18.00 27.59 -5.71
C VAL A 260 -19.51 27.28 -5.95
N ALA A 261 -20.32 28.31 -6.19
CA ALA A 261 -21.75 28.18 -6.45
C ALA A 261 -22.11 27.44 -7.76
N GLN A 262 -21.17 27.19 -8.64
CA GLN A 262 -21.41 26.49 -9.91
C GLN A 262 -21.16 24.97 -9.84
N HIS A 263 -20.60 24.48 -8.73
CA HIS A 263 -20.49 23.04 -8.53
C HIS A 263 -21.84 22.49 -8.08
N HIS A 264 -22.45 21.71 -8.92
CA HIS A 264 -23.70 21.00 -8.60
C HIS A 264 -23.44 20.11 -7.39
N HIS A 265 -24.18 20.35 -6.32
CA HIS A 265 -24.20 19.44 -5.20
C HIS A 265 -24.60 18.06 -5.73
N ALA A 266 -23.72 17.08 -5.60
CA ALA A 266 -24.10 15.69 -5.83
C ALA A 266 -25.36 15.43 -4.97
N GLY A 267 -26.42 14.92 -5.60
CA GLY A 267 -27.66 14.56 -4.90
C GLY A 267 -27.42 13.64 -3.71
N GLU A 268 -28.44 13.02 -3.16
CA GLU A 268 -28.21 12.02 -2.11
C GLU A 268 -27.18 11.00 -2.56
N THR A 269 -26.03 10.98 -1.87
CA THR A 269 -24.92 10.10 -2.23
C THR A 269 -25.24 8.72 -1.69
N PRO A 270 -25.43 7.70 -2.54
CA PRO A 270 -25.71 6.35 -2.08
C PRO A 270 -24.47 5.77 -1.39
N VAL A 271 -24.61 5.44 -0.11
CA VAL A 271 -23.47 5.00 0.73
C VAL A 271 -23.20 3.49 0.59
N GLY A 272 -24.21 2.71 0.28
CA GLY A 272 -24.11 1.24 0.17
C GLY A 272 -24.07 0.50 1.52
N ILE A 273 -24.06 -0.82 1.44
CA ILE A 273 -24.03 -1.71 2.63
C ILE A 273 -22.61 -1.79 3.21
N PRO A 274 -22.42 -1.68 4.54
CA PRO A 274 -21.10 -1.67 5.17
C PRO A 274 -20.20 -2.85 4.80
N SER A 275 -20.75 -4.05 4.76
CA SER A 275 -19.99 -5.28 4.43
C SER A 275 -19.42 -5.25 3.01
N VAL A 276 -20.15 -4.67 2.05
CA VAL A 276 -19.70 -4.52 0.65
C VAL A 276 -18.58 -3.47 0.56
N LEU A 277 -18.70 -2.37 1.29
CA LEU A 277 -17.69 -1.32 1.34
C LEU A 277 -16.35 -1.84 1.90
N LEU A 278 -16.40 -2.64 2.96
CA LEU A 278 -15.21 -3.26 3.55
C LEU A 278 -14.48 -4.16 2.55
N GLN A 279 -15.22 -4.95 1.77
CA GLN A 279 -14.63 -5.84 0.75
C GLN A 279 -14.02 -5.07 -0.44
N ARG A 280 -14.45 -3.83 -0.69
CA ARG A 280 -13.98 -3.02 -1.82
C ARG A 280 -12.80 -2.11 -1.47
N ARG A 281 -12.63 -1.75 -0.21
CA ARG A 281 -11.55 -0.85 0.22
C ARG A 281 -10.17 -1.51 0.07
N PRO A 282 -9.26 -0.86 -0.68
CA PRO A 282 -7.93 -1.43 -0.92
C PRO A 282 -7.10 -1.58 0.35
N ASP A 283 -7.22 -0.67 1.33
CA ASP A 283 -6.49 -0.72 2.60
C ASP A 283 -6.90 -1.92 3.47
N VAL A 284 -8.19 -2.30 3.46
CA VAL A 284 -8.68 -3.51 4.11
C VAL A 284 -8.14 -4.75 3.41
N ARG A 285 -8.20 -4.78 2.07
CA ARG A 285 -7.67 -5.88 1.26
C ARG A 285 -6.16 -6.05 1.42
N ALA A 286 -5.41 -4.94 1.52
CA ALA A 286 -3.98 -4.98 1.82
C ALA A 286 -3.71 -5.64 3.18
N SER A 287 -4.48 -5.27 4.20
CA SER A 287 -4.37 -5.85 5.54
C SER A 287 -4.75 -7.34 5.57
N GLU A 288 -5.76 -7.75 4.79
CA GLU A 288 -6.12 -9.16 4.61
C GLU A 288 -4.99 -9.95 3.95
N GLN A 289 -4.39 -9.42 2.88
CA GLN A 289 -3.24 -10.08 2.23
C GLN A 289 -2.02 -10.14 3.15
N ALA A 290 -1.79 -9.13 3.99
CA ALA A 290 -0.75 -9.18 5.01
C ALA A 290 -1.00 -10.29 6.06
N LEU A 291 -2.25 -10.52 6.45
CA LEU A 291 -2.65 -11.64 7.30
C LEU A 291 -2.37 -12.99 6.62
N GLN A 292 -2.71 -13.13 5.32
CA GLN A 292 -2.42 -14.34 4.55
C GLN A 292 -0.91 -14.59 4.41
N ALA A 293 -0.12 -13.54 4.24
CA ALA A 293 1.35 -13.63 4.21
C ALA A 293 1.91 -14.12 5.56
N ALA A 294 1.39 -13.60 6.67
CA ALA A 294 1.79 -14.02 8.01
C ALA A 294 1.43 -15.51 8.27
N LEU A 295 0.23 -15.94 7.86
CA LEU A 295 -0.18 -17.34 7.92
C LEU A 295 0.74 -18.24 7.11
N ALA A 296 1.08 -17.83 5.88
CA ALA A 296 2.02 -18.56 5.05
C ALA A 296 3.42 -18.63 5.71
N GLY A 297 3.83 -17.57 6.42
CA GLY A 297 5.05 -17.53 7.22
C GLY A 297 5.07 -18.58 8.33
N VAL A 298 3.92 -18.84 8.98
CA VAL A 298 3.77 -19.96 9.93
C VAL A 298 4.01 -21.30 9.24
N GLY A 299 3.47 -21.48 8.03
CA GLY A 299 3.67 -22.69 7.22
C GLY A 299 5.14 -22.92 6.87
N VAL A 300 5.85 -21.86 6.46
CA VAL A 300 7.31 -21.92 6.20
C VAL A 300 8.09 -22.33 7.44
N ALA A 301 7.82 -21.69 8.60
CA ALA A 301 8.52 -21.96 9.84
C ALA A 301 8.21 -23.36 10.39
N TYR A 302 7.00 -23.87 10.16
CA TYR A 302 6.62 -25.24 10.49
C TYR A 302 7.38 -26.25 9.63
N ALA A 303 7.36 -26.07 8.29
CA ALA A 303 8.01 -26.96 7.34
C ALA A 303 9.55 -26.98 7.49
N ASP A 304 10.15 -25.87 7.89
CA ASP A 304 11.60 -25.74 8.15
C ASP A 304 12.12 -26.62 9.31
N ARG A 305 11.23 -27.28 10.05
CA ARG A 305 11.55 -28.22 11.14
C ARG A 305 11.88 -29.62 10.64
N PHE A 306 11.50 -29.93 9.42
CA PHE A 306 11.65 -31.24 8.82
C PHE A 306 12.89 -31.36 7.93
N PRO A 307 13.35 -32.61 7.61
CA PRO A 307 14.47 -32.82 6.71
C PRO A 307 14.21 -32.25 5.31
N ARG A 308 15.26 -31.73 4.68
CA ARG A 308 15.25 -31.29 3.28
C ARG A 308 15.82 -32.40 2.41
N LEU A 309 15.21 -32.61 1.28
CA LEU A 309 15.61 -33.60 0.29
C LEU A 309 16.07 -32.88 -0.98
N ASN A 310 17.34 -33.03 -1.30
CA ASN A 310 17.94 -32.44 -2.51
C ASN A 310 18.41 -33.53 -3.46
N PHE A 311 18.15 -33.33 -4.73
CA PHE A 311 18.71 -34.11 -5.83
C PHE A 311 19.65 -33.23 -6.64
N THR A 312 20.85 -33.80 -6.93
CA THR A 312 21.83 -33.13 -7.77
C THR A 312 22.27 -34.11 -8.84
N LEU A 313 22.20 -33.71 -10.09
CA LEU A 313 22.78 -34.36 -11.23
C LEU A 313 23.92 -33.49 -11.72
N THR A 314 25.12 -34.04 -11.82
CA THR A 314 26.29 -33.32 -12.33
C THR A 314 26.96 -34.16 -13.40
N GLY A 315 27.39 -33.50 -14.46
CA GLY A 315 28.25 -34.10 -15.50
C GLY A 315 29.27 -33.08 -15.95
N GLY A 316 30.42 -33.58 -16.33
CA GLY A 316 31.52 -32.70 -16.72
C GLY A 316 32.75 -33.45 -17.22
N VAL A 317 33.81 -32.70 -17.32
CA VAL A 317 35.15 -33.16 -17.62
C VAL A 317 36.14 -32.60 -16.61
N GLU A 318 37.09 -33.40 -16.15
CA GLU A 318 38.15 -32.97 -15.23
C GLU A 318 39.45 -33.70 -15.53
N ASN A 319 40.57 -32.98 -15.48
CA ASN A 319 41.89 -33.56 -15.65
C ASN A 319 42.95 -32.63 -15.03
N GLY A 320 44.04 -33.20 -14.55
CA GLY A 320 45.21 -32.45 -14.08
C GLY A 320 45.98 -31.71 -15.20
N VAL A 321 45.72 -32.03 -16.45
CA VAL A 321 46.39 -31.42 -17.59
C VAL A 321 45.38 -30.90 -18.60
N LEU A 322 45.48 -29.62 -18.93
CA LEU A 322 44.53 -28.93 -19.79
C LEU A 322 44.34 -29.55 -21.19
N SER A 323 45.41 -30.08 -21.77
CA SER A 323 45.39 -30.74 -23.09
C SER A 323 44.56 -32.03 -23.12
N HIS A 324 44.34 -32.66 -21.97
CA HIS A 324 43.61 -33.92 -21.82
C HIS A 324 42.28 -33.78 -21.10
N ILE A 325 41.78 -32.55 -20.95
CA ILE A 325 40.59 -32.25 -20.15
C ILE A 325 39.35 -33.01 -20.62
N PHE A 326 39.22 -33.25 -21.93
CA PHE A 326 38.07 -33.96 -22.51
C PHE A 326 38.19 -35.48 -22.48
N GLU A 327 39.33 -36.02 -22.05
CA GLU A 327 39.57 -37.47 -22.03
C GLU A 327 39.03 -38.12 -20.74
N SER A 328 38.64 -37.31 -19.74
CA SER A 328 38.12 -37.78 -18.46
C SER A 328 36.71 -37.23 -18.19
N PRO A 329 35.68 -37.66 -18.94
CA PRO A 329 34.30 -37.30 -18.67
C PRO A 329 33.80 -38.01 -17.41
N PHE A 330 32.99 -37.30 -16.60
CA PHE A 330 32.33 -37.87 -15.45
C PHE A 330 30.87 -37.50 -15.37
N SER A 331 30.07 -38.31 -14.69
CA SER A 331 28.70 -37.95 -14.29
C SER A 331 28.33 -38.66 -12.99
N TYR A 332 27.58 -37.97 -12.14
CA TYR A 332 27.04 -38.58 -10.95
C TYR A 332 25.66 -38.01 -10.61
N VAL A 333 24.87 -38.83 -9.92
CA VAL A 333 23.60 -38.47 -9.33
C VAL A 333 23.73 -38.57 -7.81
N LEU A 334 23.44 -37.49 -7.11
CA LEU A 334 23.49 -37.42 -5.66
C LEU A 334 22.10 -37.11 -5.11
N GLY A 335 21.55 -38.00 -4.28
CA GLY A 335 20.43 -37.72 -3.42
C GLY A 335 20.94 -37.42 -2.01
N SER A 336 20.60 -36.29 -1.45
CA SER A 336 20.98 -35.92 -0.10
C SER A 336 19.78 -35.57 0.77
N VAL A 337 19.81 -36.03 2.03
CA VAL A 337 18.82 -35.70 3.06
C VAL A 337 19.53 -34.93 4.17
N THR A 338 19.14 -33.68 4.36
CA THR A 338 19.69 -32.82 5.42
C THR A 338 18.64 -32.59 6.49
N ALA A 339 18.86 -33.12 7.69
CA ALA A 339 17.93 -32.99 8.83
C ALA A 339 18.56 -32.15 9.95
N PRO A 340 17.83 -31.22 10.57
CA PRO A 340 18.28 -30.58 11.80
C PRO A 340 18.14 -31.56 12.98
N VAL A 341 19.24 -32.16 13.44
CA VAL A 341 19.22 -33.15 14.55
C VAL A 341 19.10 -32.46 15.90
N PHE A 342 19.92 -31.44 16.13
CA PHE A 342 19.92 -30.69 17.38
C PHE A 342 20.27 -29.23 17.16
N GLY A 343 19.46 -28.31 17.66
CA GLY A 343 19.63 -26.87 17.44
C GLY A 343 19.18 -26.00 18.62
N PHE A 344 19.30 -26.54 19.87
CA PHE A 344 19.01 -25.81 21.11
C PHE A 344 17.66 -25.07 21.09
N GLY A 345 16.62 -25.69 20.52
CA GLY A 345 15.30 -25.10 20.44
C GLY A 345 15.09 -24.03 19.35
N ARG A 346 16.11 -23.68 18.55
CA ARG A 346 16.04 -22.61 17.54
C ARG A 346 14.87 -22.76 16.56
N LYS A 347 14.63 -23.93 16.03
CA LYS A 347 13.53 -24.19 15.08
C LYS A 347 12.17 -24.05 15.74
N GLN A 348 12.02 -24.49 16.99
CA GLN A 348 10.81 -24.34 17.78
C GLN A 348 10.54 -22.87 18.13
N ALA A 349 11.58 -22.11 18.49
CA ALA A 349 11.48 -20.68 18.75
C ALA A 349 11.05 -19.92 17.48
N LYS A 350 11.64 -20.25 16.31
CA LYS A 350 11.25 -19.68 15.01
C LYS A 350 9.77 -19.93 14.68
N TYR A 351 9.28 -21.14 14.91
CA TYR A 351 7.87 -21.48 14.73
C TYR A 351 6.94 -20.68 15.67
N ARG A 352 7.29 -20.58 16.96
CA ARG A 352 6.53 -19.79 17.95
C ARG A 352 6.53 -18.30 17.61
N ALA A 353 7.66 -17.78 17.15
CA ALA A 353 7.75 -16.40 16.68
C ALA A 353 6.84 -16.13 15.46
N ALA A 354 6.77 -17.08 14.53
CA ALA A 354 5.86 -16.99 13.38
C ALA A 354 4.38 -17.03 13.80
N LEU A 355 4.00 -17.85 14.81
CA LEU A 355 2.66 -17.84 15.38
C LEU A 355 2.31 -16.49 16.01
N ALA A 356 3.22 -15.92 16.80
CA ALA A 356 3.02 -14.58 17.38
C ALA A 356 2.91 -13.48 16.32
N ALA A 357 3.68 -13.59 15.22
CA ALA A 357 3.57 -12.67 14.08
C ALA A 357 2.21 -12.79 13.36
N TYR A 358 1.69 -14.01 13.25
CA TYR A 358 0.32 -14.23 12.73
C TYR A 358 -0.74 -13.61 13.64
N ASP A 359 -0.64 -13.78 14.97
CA ASP A 359 -1.57 -13.16 15.91
C ASP A 359 -1.51 -11.62 15.84
N GLN A 360 -0.32 -11.05 15.69
CA GLN A 360 -0.17 -9.60 15.46
C GLN A 360 -0.85 -9.15 14.17
N ALA A 361 -0.67 -9.90 13.07
CA ALA A 361 -1.30 -9.58 11.79
C ALA A 361 -2.83 -9.68 11.87
N ARG A 362 -3.36 -10.69 12.60
CA ARG A 362 -4.79 -10.85 12.85
C ARG A 362 -5.37 -9.65 13.59
N LEU A 363 -4.75 -9.25 14.70
CA LEU A 363 -5.19 -8.09 15.48
C LEU A 363 -5.11 -6.77 14.69
N LYS A 364 -4.09 -6.61 13.83
CA LYS A 364 -3.99 -5.45 12.93
C LYS A 364 -5.11 -5.43 11.90
N TYR A 365 -5.46 -6.60 11.35
CA TYR A 365 -6.58 -6.72 10.41
C TYR A 365 -7.91 -6.37 11.10
N GLU A 366 -8.19 -6.95 12.28
CA GLU A 366 -9.39 -6.66 13.07
C GLU A 366 -9.49 -5.16 13.39
N LYS A 367 -8.39 -4.55 13.85
CA LYS A 367 -8.30 -3.10 14.12
C LYS A 367 -8.60 -2.28 12.86
N LYS A 368 -7.99 -2.64 11.71
CA LYS A 368 -8.21 -1.94 10.44
C LYS A 368 -9.68 -1.97 10.02
N VAL A 369 -10.35 -3.09 10.17
CA VAL A 369 -11.77 -3.21 9.86
C VAL A 369 -12.63 -2.30 10.75
N LEU A 370 -12.35 -2.25 12.05
CA LEU A 370 -13.06 -1.37 13.00
C LEU A 370 -12.80 0.11 12.69
N GLU A 371 -11.58 0.48 12.37
CA GLU A 371 -11.21 1.85 11.95
C GLU A 371 -12.00 2.27 10.71
N VAL A 372 -12.01 1.42 9.69
CA VAL A 372 -12.72 1.69 8.43
C VAL A 372 -14.24 1.81 8.63
N PHE A 373 -14.79 0.95 9.49
CA PHE A 373 -16.21 1.05 9.85
C PHE A 373 -16.54 2.40 10.47
N LYS A 374 -15.74 2.82 11.48
CA LYS A 374 -15.87 4.13 12.14
C LYS A 374 -15.70 5.29 11.14
N GLU A 375 -14.64 5.27 10.32
CA GLU A 375 -14.39 6.31 9.31
C GLU A 375 -15.58 6.47 8.36
N THR A 376 -16.17 5.36 7.94
CA THR A 376 -17.32 5.38 7.03
C THR A 376 -18.55 6.00 7.69
N ASP A 377 -18.83 5.63 8.94
CA ASP A 377 -19.97 6.17 9.69
C ASP A 377 -19.79 7.67 9.95
N ASP A 378 -18.60 8.07 10.41
CA ASP A 378 -18.23 9.47 10.66
C ASP A 378 -18.34 10.32 9.37
N ALA A 379 -17.91 9.77 8.22
CA ALA A 379 -18.00 10.45 6.93
C ALA A 379 -19.45 10.68 6.48
N VAL A 380 -20.32 9.69 6.66
CA VAL A 380 -21.74 9.79 6.32
C VAL A 380 -22.46 10.83 7.19
N VAL A 381 -22.22 10.78 8.50
CA VAL A 381 -22.78 11.73 9.46
C VAL A 381 -22.31 13.16 9.16
N THR A 382 -21.00 13.31 8.88
CA THR A 382 -20.41 14.61 8.52
C THR A 382 -21.02 15.16 7.25
N TYR A 383 -21.10 14.37 6.19
CA TYR A 383 -21.71 14.78 4.91
C TYR A 383 -23.15 15.29 5.09
N ARG A 384 -23.99 14.53 5.81
CA ARG A 384 -25.39 14.91 6.06
C ARG A 384 -25.48 16.23 6.84
N ASN A 385 -24.63 16.41 7.86
CA ASN A 385 -24.65 17.63 8.68
C ASN A 385 -24.14 18.85 7.91
N VAL A 386 -23.08 18.70 7.10
CA VAL A 386 -22.55 19.78 6.24
C VAL A 386 -23.60 20.20 5.22
N ARG A 387 -24.28 19.25 4.58
CA ARG A 387 -25.36 19.54 3.64
C ARG A 387 -26.49 20.33 4.29
N ARG A 388 -26.99 19.88 5.45
CA ARG A 388 -28.03 20.61 6.20
C ARG A 388 -27.57 22.02 6.61
N SER A 389 -26.30 22.16 6.99
CA SER A 389 -25.72 23.47 7.33
C SER A 389 -25.69 24.40 6.12
N ALA A 390 -25.32 23.88 4.93
CA ALA A 390 -25.34 24.65 3.68
C ALA A 390 -26.74 25.15 3.34
N GLU A 391 -27.76 24.28 3.37
CA GLU A 391 -29.17 24.63 3.14
C GLU A 391 -29.67 25.73 4.09
N ARG A 392 -29.27 25.66 5.38
CA ARG A 392 -29.65 26.70 6.37
C ARG A 392 -28.91 28.01 6.14
N LYS A 393 -27.64 27.98 5.74
CA LYS A 393 -26.87 29.19 5.41
C LYS A 393 -27.41 29.88 4.15
N GLU A 394 -27.84 29.11 3.15
CA GLU A 394 -28.52 29.68 1.99
C GLU A 394 -29.82 30.40 2.38
N SER A 395 -30.66 29.76 3.20
CA SER A 395 -31.89 30.39 3.72
C SER A 395 -31.61 31.65 4.52
N LEU A 396 -30.52 31.67 5.33
CA LEU A 396 -30.09 32.84 6.09
C LEU A 396 -29.63 33.97 5.13
N ARG A 397 -28.83 33.68 4.11
CA ARG A 397 -28.41 34.65 3.10
C ARG A 397 -29.63 35.29 2.42
N ASP A 398 -30.58 34.47 1.99
CA ASP A 398 -31.79 34.95 1.27
C ASP A 398 -32.68 35.80 2.18
N ALA A 399 -32.72 35.54 3.48
CA ALA A 399 -33.42 36.36 4.45
C ALA A 399 -32.70 37.69 4.76
N ALA A 400 -31.37 37.71 4.68
CA ALA A 400 -30.56 38.91 4.91
C ALA A 400 -30.55 39.90 3.75
N ILE A 401 -30.83 39.41 2.52
CA ILE A 401 -30.89 40.24 1.28
C ILE A 401 -32.28 40.90 1.12
N LYS A 402 -33.32 40.36 1.71
CA LYS A 402 -34.67 40.95 1.74
C LYS A 402 -34.78 42.08 2.79
#